data_c0ae36b04dfb36619b33ed43514822dc
#
_entry.id   c0ae36b04dfb36619b33ed43514822dc
#
_cell.length_a   1.000
_cell.length_b   1.000
_cell.length_c   1.000
_cell.angle_alpha   90.00
_cell.angle_beta   90.00
_cell.angle_gamma   90.00
#
_symmetry.space_group_name_H-M   'P 1'
#
loop_
_entity.id
_entity.type
_entity.pdbx_description
1 polymer ?
#
loop_
_entity_poly.entity_id
_entity_poly.type
_entity_poly.pdbx_seq_one_letter_code
_entity_poly.pdbx_strand_id
1 'polypeptide(L)'
;KMDNAFLTWLKSAVIFGIVFGLSGCDKLNSPKSTNTAAEEQPTQSQSIEQENTSKPSRTLLTRAFTHTPSFEPWFVRYPEQENLLRDLYEGLTAYDSEGRIVPGIAESWQTKDNKTWIFTLREGLRWSNGDPLVAQDVMLSWQALSQSNSPLRSYLAYLNLKNAKGVLEKNKPFKSLGIYAENDRTLRIELDKPTPYLPEMLAHISLVPQYSDPDSPVTNGAYMIESESVKSIHLTKNPYYWQKNNVAFERVEYLPFIATKLSDFDVVVDVPEVNADLQHFPQLCGYFYEFNLKDPKVAKADVRKAIASLVSVTNIVNNEIPAAIPSSYFLPKAMLNGQDSRWEPVVAEQLLAQNKIDEKHPLHLNVLYDDAPLHVNI
;
A
#
# COMPACT_ATOMS: atom_id res chain seq x y z
N LYS A 1 -18.80 -19.22 -16.35
CA LYS A 1 -17.35 -19.15 -16.65
C LYS A 1 -16.87 -17.98 -15.84
N MET A 2 -16.26 -18.26 -14.70
CA MET A 2 -15.65 -17.23 -13.84
C MET A 2 -14.25 -16.97 -14.38
N ASP A 3 -13.96 -15.71 -14.67
CA ASP A 3 -12.75 -15.29 -15.33
C ASP A 3 -11.50 -15.48 -14.46
N ASN A 4 -10.50 -16.14 -15.03
CA ASN A 4 -9.20 -16.42 -14.38
C ASN A 4 -8.35 -15.15 -14.07
N ALA A 5 -8.70 -14.00 -14.62
CA ALA A 5 -8.04 -12.71 -14.36
C ALA A 5 -8.08 -12.31 -12.89
N PHE A 6 -9.11 -12.74 -12.16
CA PHE A 6 -9.32 -12.45 -10.76
C PHE A 6 -8.30 -13.11 -9.80
N LEU A 7 -7.78 -14.29 -10.19
CA LEU A 7 -6.81 -15.01 -9.37
C LEU A 7 -5.39 -14.42 -9.45
N THR A 8 -5.05 -13.78 -10.55
CA THR A 8 -3.72 -13.22 -10.78
C THR A 8 -3.49 -11.96 -9.93
N TRP A 9 -4.53 -11.14 -9.78
CA TRP A 9 -4.47 -9.93 -8.98
C TRP A 9 -4.34 -10.19 -7.47
N LEU A 10 -4.98 -11.25 -6.97
CA LEU A 10 -4.88 -11.63 -5.55
C LEU A 10 -3.45 -11.97 -5.12
N LYS A 11 -2.61 -12.46 -6.04
CA LYS A 11 -1.21 -12.81 -5.75
C LYS A 11 -0.29 -11.59 -5.71
N SER A 12 -0.61 -10.54 -6.45
CA SER A 12 0.19 -9.31 -6.48
C SER A 12 0.00 -8.43 -5.24
N ALA A 13 -1.18 -8.46 -4.61
CA ALA A 13 -1.49 -7.66 -3.42
C ALA A 13 -0.82 -8.17 -2.12
N VAL A 14 -0.26 -9.38 -2.12
CA VAL A 14 0.27 -10.04 -0.90
C VAL A 14 1.73 -9.72 -0.60
N ILE A 15 2.46 -9.05 -1.52
CA ILE A 15 3.89 -8.78 -1.36
C ILE A 15 4.14 -7.34 -0.83
N PHE A 16 3.29 -6.83 0.05
CA PHE A 16 3.60 -5.62 0.80
C PHE A 16 4.15 -5.98 2.19
N GLY A 17 5.45 -5.84 2.32
CA GLY A 17 6.08 -5.56 3.59
C GLY A 17 6.65 -6.73 4.38
N ILE A 18 7.89 -7.08 4.13
CA ILE A 18 8.78 -7.54 5.21
C ILE A 18 10.19 -7.04 4.88
N VAL A 19 10.64 -6.01 5.56
CA VAL A 19 12.07 -5.72 5.67
C VAL A 19 12.39 -5.41 7.13
N PHE A 20 13.15 -6.29 7.76
CA PHE A 20 13.78 -6.07 9.06
C PHE A 20 15.11 -5.34 8.88
N GLY A 21 15.26 -4.16 9.46
CA GLY A 21 16.53 -3.52 9.68
C GLY A 21 17.12 -3.95 11.03
N LEU A 22 18.23 -4.69 11.02
CA LEU A 22 19.06 -4.91 12.21
C LEU A 22 20.12 -3.80 12.25
N SER A 23 20.03 -2.93 13.27
CA SER A 23 21.04 -1.92 13.57
C SER A 23 22.26 -2.59 14.20
N GLY A 24 23.36 -2.63 13.49
CA GLY A 24 24.69 -2.92 14.05
C GLY A 24 25.33 -1.64 14.58
N CYS A 25 25.63 -1.62 15.88
CA CYS A 25 26.43 -0.55 16.49
C CYS A 25 27.90 -0.75 16.16
N ASP A 26 28.51 0.18 15.45
CA ASP A 26 29.96 0.32 15.42
C ASP A 26 30.38 1.64 16.07
N LYS A 27 31.20 1.48 17.10
CA LYS A 27 31.87 2.56 17.84
C LYS A 27 33.02 3.08 16.98
N LEU A 28 33.03 4.38 16.72
CA LEU A 28 34.23 5.08 16.21
C LEU A 28 34.58 6.22 17.16
N ASN A 29 35.88 6.16 17.56
CA ASN A 29 36.58 7.00 18.49
C ASN A 29 36.55 8.50 18.14
N SER A 30 36.37 9.33 19.18
CA SER A 30 36.63 10.76 19.16
C SER A 30 38.13 11.05 19.44
N PRO A 31 38.73 12.02 18.78
CA PRO A 31 39.97 12.61 19.25
C PRO A 31 39.70 13.80 20.18
N LYS A 32 40.46 13.84 21.27
CA LYS A 32 40.52 14.91 22.24
C LYS A 32 41.03 16.23 21.61
N SER A 33 40.35 17.31 21.88
CA SER A 33 40.86 18.68 21.63
C SER A 33 41.10 19.38 22.94
N THR A 34 42.27 19.94 23.04
CA THR A 34 42.83 20.73 24.16
C THR A 34 42.27 22.14 24.24
N ASN A 35 42.00 22.57 25.46
CA ASN A 35 41.64 23.94 25.84
C ASN A 35 42.75 24.93 25.57
N THR A 36 42.40 26.13 25.06
CA THR A 36 43.13 27.38 25.35
C THR A 36 42.11 28.51 25.45
N ALA A 37 42.15 29.19 26.60
CA ALA A 37 41.35 30.34 26.93
C ALA A 37 41.89 31.62 26.24
N ALA A 38 41.03 32.50 25.78
CA ALA A 38 41.30 33.92 25.58
C ALA A 38 40.02 34.77 25.61
N GLU A 39 40.07 35.74 26.43
CA GLU A 39 39.30 36.89 26.83
C GLU A 39 38.17 37.43 25.97
N GLU A 40 37.19 37.95 26.73
CA GLU A 40 35.99 38.67 26.35
C GLU A 40 36.26 40.06 25.80
N GLN A 41 35.51 40.49 24.78
CA GLN A 41 35.03 41.86 24.63
C GLN A 41 33.61 41.90 24.00
N PRO A 42 32.72 42.78 24.42
CA PRO A 42 31.31 42.77 24.00
C PRO A 42 31.11 43.52 22.69
N THR A 43 30.57 42.83 21.71
CA THR A 43 30.09 43.44 20.46
C THR A 43 28.57 43.44 20.44
N GLN A 44 28.00 44.59 20.19
CA GLN A 44 26.59 44.91 20.12
C GLN A 44 25.77 43.94 19.28
N SER A 45 24.68 43.46 19.89
CA SER A 45 23.61 42.70 19.21
C SER A 45 22.85 43.65 18.26
N GLN A 46 23.10 43.52 16.98
CA GLN A 46 22.14 43.93 15.97
C GLN A 46 21.07 42.84 15.87
N SER A 47 19.86 43.18 16.30
CA SER A 47 18.65 42.41 16.06
C SER A 47 18.41 42.34 14.56
N ILE A 48 18.73 41.18 13.97
CA ILE A 48 18.23 40.80 12.63
C ILE A 48 16.77 40.44 12.86
N GLU A 49 15.87 41.36 12.51
CA GLU A 49 14.47 40.99 12.24
C GLU A 49 14.47 39.94 11.15
N GLN A 50 14.25 38.68 11.57
CA GLN A 50 13.84 37.62 10.63
C GLN A 50 12.47 38.03 10.13
N GLU A 51 12.45 38.55 8.92
CA GLU A 51 11.27 38.69 8.10
C GLU A 51 10.69 37.26 7.92
N ASN A 52 9.71 36.96 8.76
CA ASN A 52 8.94 35.74 8.71
C ASN A 52 8.00 35.88 7.51
N THR A 53 8.55 35.72 6.30
CA THR A 53 7.73 35.52 5.09
C THR A 53 7.08 34.17 5.20
N SER A 54 5.99 34.11 5.95
CA SER A 54 5.07 32.95 5.89
C SER A 54 4.58 32.86 4.45
N LYS A 55 5.10 31.89 3.69
CA LYS A 55 4.46 31.45 2.45
C LYS A 55 2.97 31.29 2.77
N PRO A 56 2.07 31.82 1.92
CA PRO A 56 0.65 31.65 2.16
C PRO A 56 0.37 30.16 2.30
N SER A 57 -0.19 29.79 3.44
CA SER A 57 -0.53 28.42 3.75
C SER A 57 -1.51 27.95 2.66
N ARG A 58 -1.05 27.03 1.82
CA ARG A 58 -1.90 26.45 0.78
C ARG A 58 -2.96 25.58 1.46
N THR A 59 -4.21 25.92 1.25
CA THR A 59 -5.34 25.28 1.94
C THR A 59 -5.95 24.12 1.15
N LEU A 60 -5.66 24.04 -0.15
CA LEU A 60 -6.20 23.04 -1.07
C LEU A 60 -5.09 22.13 -1.60
N LEU A 61 -5.35 20.82 -1.59
CA LEU A 61 -4.57 19.79 -2.27
C LEU A 61 -5.38 19.22 -3.44
N THR A 62 -4.82 19.22 -4.65
CA THR A 62 -5.47 18.68 -5.86
C THR A 62 -4.82 17.36 -6.26
N ARG A 63 -5.63 16.32 -6.38
CA ARG A 63 -5.23 14.97 -6.78
C ARG A 63 -5.93 14.56 -8.07
N ALA A 64 -5.24 13.78 -8.90
CA ALA A 64 -5.83 13.20 -10.10
C ALA A 64 -6.37 11.79 -9.82
N PHE A 65 -7.43 11.40 -10.57
CA PHE A 65 -7.83 10.00 -10.70
C PHE A 65 -7.97 9.61 -12.18
N THR A 66 -7.59 8.39 -12.51
CA THR A 66 -7.68 7.81 -13.86
C THR A 66 -8.80 6.78 -13.96
N HIS A 67 -9.16 6.18 -12.84
CA HIS A 67 -10.23 5.18 -12.73
C HIS A 67 -11.36 5.72 -11.87
N THR A 68 -12.57 5.19 -12.06
CA THR A 68 -13.72 5.57 -11.24
C THR A 68 -13.39 5.44 -9.76
N PRO A 69 -13.52 6.50 -8.97
CA PRO A 69 -13.31 6.44 -7.54
C PRO A 69 -14.22 5.42 -6.85
N SER A 70 -13.70 4.83 -5.77
CA SER A 70 -14.47 3.95 -4.91
C SER A 70 -14.31 4.40 -3.46
N PHE A 71 -15.40 4.44 -2.72
CA PHE A 71 -15.44 4.76 -1.30
C PHE A 71 -15.47 3.51 -0.41
N GLU A 72 -15.39 2.33 -1.03
CA GLU A 72 -15.49 1.05 -0.36
C GLU A 72 -14.10 0.43 -0.15
N PRO A 73 -13.53 0.44 1.08
CA PRO A 73 -12.20 -0.11 1.37
C PRO A 73 -12.05 -1.60 1.02
N TRP A 74 -13.14 -2.32 0.95
CA TRP A 74 -13.13 -3.75 0.63
C TRP A 74 -13.07 -4.07 -0.86
N PHE A 75 -13.23 -3.06 -1.74
CA PHE A 75 -13.27 -3.23 -3.20
C PHE A 75 -12.26 -2.36 -3.94
N VAL A 76 -11.25 -1.87 -3.23
CA VAL A 76 -10.14 -1.11 -3.84
C VAL A 76 -9.41 -1.95 -4.88
N ARG A 77 -9.10 -1.36 -6.03
CA ARG A 77 -8.42 -2.00 -7.16
C ARG A 77 -7.19 -1.24 -7.64
N TYR A 78 -7.17 0.07 -7.49
CA TYR A 78 -6.16 0.95 -8.04
C TYR A 78 -5.52 1.81 -6.96
N PRO A 79 -4.23 2.18 -7.11
CA PRO A 79 -3.50 2.97 -6.10
C PRO A 79 -4.15 4.31 -5.78
N GLU A 80 -4.71 5.01 -6.76
CA GLU A 80 -5.40 6.28 -6.50
C GLU A 80 -6.69 6.12 -5.67
N GLN A 81 -7.39 4.99 -5.82
CA GLN A 81 -8.54 4.67 -4.96
C GLN A 81 -8.08 4.43 -3.51
N GLU A 82 -6.94 3.77 -3.32
CA GLU A 82 -6.36 3.58 -1.99
C GLU A 82 -5.97 4.92 -1.36
N ASN A 83 -5.42 5.86 -2.12
CA ASN A 83 -5.10 7.19 -1.62
C ASN A 83 -6.35 7.94 -1.15
N LEU A 84 -7.44 7.89 -1.91
CA LEU A 84 -8.73 8.46 -1.51
C LEU A 84 -9.23 7.82 -0.20
N LEU A 85 -9.17 6.51 -0.12
CA LEU A 85 -9.62 5.79 1.07
C LEU A 85 -8.75 6.08 2.30
N ARG A 86 -7.44 6.33 2.13
CA ARG A 86 -6.54 6.74 3.23
C ARG A 86 -6.76 8.18 3.69
N ASP A 87 -7.28 9.04 2.83
CA ASP A 87 -7.75 10.36 3.26
C ASP A 87 -9.03 10.25 4.12
N LEU A 88 -9.88 9.25 3.85
CA LEU A 88 -11.18 9.06 4.50
C LEU A 88 -11.15 8.14 5.72
N TYR A 89 -10.25 7.17 5.76
CA TYR A 89 -10.19 6.13 6.80
C TYR A 89 -8.80 5.98 7.41
N GLU A 90 -8.77 5.61 8.67
CA GLU A 90 -7.56 5.22 9.38
C GLU A 90 -7.75 3.89 10.10
N GLY A 91 -6.75 3.00 9.99
CA GLY A 91 -6.72 1.70 10.64
C GLY A 91 -6.10 1.72 12.04
N LEU A 92 -5.93 0.55 12.64
CA LEU A 92 -5.26 0.41 13.93
C LEU A 92 -3.85 0.98 13.87
N THR A 93 -3.14 0.74 12.78
CA THR A 93 -1.82 1.27 12.45
C THR A 93 -1.88 2.03 11.14
N ALA A 94 -0.92 2.90 10.89
CA ALA A 94 -0.81 3.72 9.70
C ALA A 94 0.64 3.78 9.21
N TYR A 95 0.86 4.31 7.99
CA TYR A 95 2.19 4.61 7.46
C TYR A 95 2.51 6.08 7.67
N ASP A 96 3.75 6.37 8.07
CA ASP A 96 4.29 7.73 8.03
C ASP A 96 4.80 8.08 6.61
N SER A 97 5.33 9.30 6.44
CA SER A 97 5.88 9.78 5.16
C SER A 97 7.09 9.00 4.66
N GLU A 98 7.72 8.18 5.51
CA GLU A 98 8.87 7.34 5.17
C GLU A 98 8.46 5.87 4.96
N GLY A 99 7.16 5.56 5.03
CA GLY A 99 6.62 4.21 4.89
C GLY A 99 6.82 3.33 6.12
N ARG A 100 7.15 3.91 7.29
CA ARG A 100 7.27 3.18 8.55
C ARG A 100 5.90 3.07 9.21
N ILE A 101 5.71 1.97 9.94
CA ILE A 101 4.48 1.76 10.71
C ILE A 101 4.50 2.63 11.97
N VAL A 102 3.40 3.35 12.14
CA VAL A 102 3.14 4.23 13.28
C VAL A 102 1.75 3.93 13.87
N PRO A 103 1.50 4.32 15.11
CA PRO A 103 0.17 4.27 15.71
C PRO A 103 -0.87 5.05 14.90
N GLY A 104 -1.94 4.37 14.48
CA GLY A 104 -3.15 4.95 13.91
C GLY A 104 -4.20 5.21 14.98
N ILE A 105 -5.43 4.64 14.84
CA ILE A 105 -6.44 4.74 15.90
C ILE A 105 -6.04 3.97 17.16
N ALA A 106 -5.17 2.96 17.08
CA ALA A 106 -4.53 2.38 18.24
C ALA A 106 -3.34 3.27 18.66
N GLU A 107 -3.29 3.65 19.94
CA GLU A 107 -2.16 4.42 20.49
C GLU A 107 -0.97 3.52 20.83
N SER A 108 -1.22 2.22 21.09
CA SER A 108 -0.19 1.25 21.45
C SER A 108 -0.65 -0.18 21.23
N TRP A 109 0.32 -1.10 21.19
CA TRP A 109 0.07 -2.53 21.15
C TRP A 109 1.16 -3.30 21.87
N GLN A 110 0.81 -4.53 22.30
CA GLN A 110 1.73 -5.43 22.98
C GLN A 110 1.42 -6.88 22.69
N THR A 111 2.45 -7.72 22.76
CA THR A 111 2.35 -9.17 22.66
C THR A 111 3.47 -9.82 23.50
N LYS A 112 3.25 -11.05 23.94
CA LYS A 112 4.29 -11.87 24.60
C LYS A 112 4.78 -13.02 23.73
N ASP A 113 3.97 -13.43 22.76
CA ASP A 113 4.16 -14.67 21.99
C ASP A 113 3.99 -14.47 20.47
N ASN A 114 3.77 -13.23 20.01
CA ASN A 114 3.42 -12.89 18.63
C ASN A 114 2.16 -13.60 18.09
N LYS A 115 1.34 -14.19 18.97
CA LYS A 115 0.07 -14.86 18.66
C LYS A 115 -1.11 -14.16 19.29
N THR A 116 -0.95 -13.67 20.50
CA THR A 116 -1.97 -12.91 21.22
C THR A 116 -1.50 -11.46 21.32
N TRP A 117 -2.21 -10.59 20.64
CA TRP A 117 -1.92 -9.17 20.58
C TRP A 117 -3.03 -8.37 21.26
N ILE A 118 -2.62 -7.39 22.05
CA ILE A 118 -3.53 -6.44 22.69
C ILE A 118 -3.25 -5.06 22.10
N PHE A 119 -4.26 -4.46 21.49
CA PHE A 119 -4.22 -3.10 20.97
C PHE A 119 -5.05 -2.20 21.87
N THR A 120 -4.49 -1.06 22.25
CA THR A 120 -5.19 -0.04 23.04
C THR A 120 -5.57 1.10 22.10
N LEU A 121 -6.85 1.38 21.94
CA LEU A 121 -7.34 2.50 21.14
C LEU A 121 -7.13 3.82 21.90
N ARG A 122 -6.95 4.90 21.13
CA ARG A 122 -6.87 6.25 21.67
C ARG A 122 -8.16 6.61 22.41
N GLU A 123 -8.03 7.48 23.37
CA GLU A 123 -9.18 8.03 24.07
C GLU A 123 -9.93 9.05 23.19
N GLY A 124 -11.26 9.05 23.28
CA GLY A 124 -12.11 10.04 22.64
C GLY A 124 -12.17 9.97 21.11
N LEU A 125 -11.85 8.80 20.52
CA LEU A 125 -12.02 8.58 19.07
C LEU A 125 -13.48 8.79 18.66
N ARG A 126 -13.67 9.42 17.50
CA ARG A 126 -14.98 9.68 16.93
C ARG A 126 -15.01 9.43 15.43
N TRP A 127 -16.14 9.05 14.95
CA TRP A 127 -16.51 9.08 13.54
C TRP A 127 -16.74 10.53 13.07
N SER A 128 -16.75 10.74 11.76
CA SER A 128 -16.93 12.07 11.15
C SER A 128 -18.29 12.72 11.43
N ASN A 129 -19.28 11.94 11.87
CA ASN A 129 -20.59 12.44 12.34
C ASN A 129 -20.59 12.78 13.86
N GLY A 130 -19.47 12.53 14.56
CA GLY A 130 -19.32 12.79 15.99
C GLY A 130 -19.66 11.61 16.90
N ASP A 131 -20.16 10.49 16.38
CA ASP A 131 -20.41 9.29 17.16
C ASP A 131 -19.10 8.72 17.73
N PRO A 132 -19.10 8.06 18.90
CA PRO A 132 -17.94 7.39 19.43
C PRO A 132 -17.46 6.28 18.49
N LEU A 133 -16.13 6.16 18.27
CA LEU A 133 -15.50 5.03 17.62
C LEU A 133 -14.82 4.18 18.69
N VAL A 134 -15.21 2.90 18.77
CA VAL A 134 -14.80 1.98 19.83
C VAL A 134 -14.23 0.67 19.26
N ALA A 135 -13.58 -0.14 20.10
CA ALA A 135 -12.99 -1.41 19.68
C ALA A 135 -14.01 -2.38 19.05
N GLN A 136 -15.27 -2.31 19.48
CA GLN A 136 -16.35 -3.11 18.88
C GLN A 136 -16.56 -2.80 17.41
N ASP A 137 -16.39 -1.55 16.96
CA ASP A 137 -16.55 -1.18 15.55
C ASP A 137 -15.50 -1.87 14.68
N VAL A 138 -14.25 -1.96 15.15
CA VAL A 138 -13.18 -2.70 14.45
C VAL A 138 -13.53 -4.19 14.36
N MET A 139 -13.92 -4.80 15.48
CA MET A 139 -14.30 -6.20 15.53
C MET A 139 -15.46 -6.52 14.57
N LEU A 140 -16.52 -5.72 14.61
CA LEU A 140 -17.69 -5.90 13.75
C LEU A 140 -17.35 -5.72 12.27
N SER A 141 -16.47 -4.76 11.94
CA SER A 141 -15.99 -4.54 10.56
C SER A 141 -15.27 -5.77 10.02
N TRP A 142 -14.38 -6.40 10.78
CA TRP A 142 -13.68 -7.61 10.33
C TRP A 142 -14.61 -8.81 10.22
N GLN A 143 -15.57 -8.93 11.12
CA GLN A 143 -16.61 -9.95 11.02
C GLN A 143 -17.45 -9.77 9.76
N ALA A 144 -17.86 -8.53 9.45
CA ALA A 144 -18.60 -8.19 8.24
C ALA A 144 -17.76 -8.44 6.96
N LEU A 145 -16.47 -8.03 6.95
CA LEU A 145 -15.56 -8.34 5.86
C LEU A 145 -15.50 -9.84 5.57
N SER A 146 -15.44 -10.68 6.60
CA SER A 146 -15.39 -12.14 6.42
C SER A 146 -16.62 -12.72 5.74
N GLN A 147 -17.78 -12.05 5.87
CA GLN A 147 -19.06 -12.47 5.29
C GLN A 147 -19.33 -11.82 3.92
N SER A 148 -18.56 -10.82 3.55
CA SER A 148 -18.73 -10.09 2.30
C SER A 148 -18.33 -10.94 1.07
N ASN A 149 -18.64 -10.43 -0.12
CA ASN A 149 -18.14 -10.99 -1.39
C ASN A 149 -16.83 -10.31 -1.84
N SER A 150 -16.23 -9.49 -0.97
CA SER A 150 -14.96 -8.84 -1.24
C SER A 150 -13.85 -9.85 -1.55
N PRO A 151 -13.03 -9.62 -2.58
CA PRO A 151 -11.81 -10.41 -2.80
C PRO A 151 -10.81 -10.25 -1.64
N LEU A 152 -10.85 -9.10 -0.95
CA LEU A 152 -9.92 -8.77 0.14
C LEU A 152 -10.25 -9.48 1.46
N ARG A 153 -11.41 -10.15 1.58
CA ARG A 153 -11.74 -10.92 2.78
C ARG A 153 -10.70 -12.01 3.12
N SER A 154 -10.01 -12.54 2.11
CA SER A 154 -8.94 -13.52 2.31
C SER A 154 -7.74 -12.95 3.06
N TYR A 155 -7.60 -11.63 3.15
CA TYR A 155 -6.55 -10.98 3.92
C TYR A 155 -6.61 -11.36 5.40
N LEU A 156 -7.80 -11.61 5.95
CA LEU A 156 -7.96 -12.13 7.32
C LEU A 156 -7.23 -13.46 7.56
N ALA A 157 -7.17 -14.32 6.55
CA ALA A 157 -6.41 -15.57 6.62
C ALA A 157 -4.89 -15.33 6.47
N TYR A 158 -4.48 -14.35 5.68
CA TYR A 158 -3.06 -13.96 5.55
C TYR A 158 -2.50 -13.38 6.84
N LEU A 159 -3.32 -12.67 7.64
CA LEU A 159 -2.95 -12.26 8.99
C LEU A 159 -2.66 -13.45 9.93
N ASN A 160 -2.96 -14.68 9.55
CA ASN A 160 -3.08 -15.85 10.42
C ASN A 160 -4.13 -15.65 11.51
N LEU A 161 -5.16 -14.84 11.28
CA LEU A 161 -6.21 -14.59 12.27
C LEU A 161 -6.89 -15.92 12.62
N LYS A 162 -7.00 -16.20 13.92
CA LYS A 162 -7.55 -17.45 14.43
C LYS A 162 -8.93 -17.72 13.83
N ASN A 163 -9.12 -18.93 13.35
CA ASN A 163 -10.33 -19.42 12.68
C ASN A 163 -10.66 -18.76 11.33
N ALA A 164 -9.89 -17.79 10.81
CA ALA A 164 -10.23 -17.07 9.59
C ALA A 164 -10.44 -18.02 8.40
N LYS A 165 -9.54 -18.99 8.20
CA LYS A 165 -9.68 -19.95 7.12
C LYS A 165 -11.02 -20.71 7.20
N GLY A 166 -11.36 -21.25 8.37
CA GLY A 166 -12.62 -21.97 8.56
C GLY A 166 -13.86 -21.10 8.39
N VAL A 167 -13.79 -19.83 8.76
CA VAL A 167 -14.87 -18.86 8.55
C VAL A 167 -15.04 -18.55 7.07
N LEU A 168 -13.96 -18.29 6.34
CA LEU A 168 -13.98 -17.99 4.90
C LEU A 168 -14.48 -19.17 4.07
N GLU A 169 -14.17 -20.40 4.50
CA GLU A 169 -14.67 -21.65 3.92
C GLU A 169 -16.09 -22.03 4.40
N LYS A 170 -16.73 -21.20 5.23
CA LYS A 170 -18.04 -21.41 5.84
C LYS A 170 -18.14 -22.66 6.74
N ASN A 171 -17.01 -23.16 7.24
CA ASN A 171 -16.91 -24.29 8.18
C ASN A 171 -17.00 -23.87 9.64
N LYS A 172 -16.88 -22.56 9.89
CA LYS A 172 -16.98 -21.97 11.25
C LYS A 172 -17.83 -20.68 11.21
N PRO A 173 -18.55 -20.36 12.29
CA PRO A 173 -19.30 -19.12 12.36
C PRO A 173 -18.38 -17.90 12.40
N PHE A 174 -18.79 -16.79 11.76
CA PHE A 174 -17.97 -15.57 11.70
C PHE A 174 -17.63 -14.99 13.08
N LYS A 175 -18.50 -15.16 14.06
CA LYS A 175 -18.27 -14.77 15.47
C LYS A 175 -17.11 -15.53 16.15
N SER A 176 -16.60 -16.60 15.52
CA SER A 176 -15.44 -17.34 16.01
C SER A 176 -14.10 -16.79 15.54
N LEU A 177 -14.08 -15.72 14.74
CA LEU A 177 -12.85 -15.01 14.37
C LEU A 177 -12.08 -14.58 15.61
N GLY A 178 -10.76 -14.68 15.56
CA GLY A 178 -9.86 -14.36 16.66
C GLY A 178 -9.71 -12.85 16.92
N ILE A 179 -10.80 -12.10 16.92
CA ILE A 179 -10.82 -10.68 17.25
C ILE A 179 -11.92 -10.40 18.27
N TYR A 180 -11.57 -9.70 19.35
CA TYR A 180 -12.43 -9.48 20.50
C TYR A 180 -12.30 -8.06 21.02
N ALA A 181 -13.42 -7.36 21.17
CA ALA A 181 -13.51 -6.10 21.88
C ALA A 181 -13.68 -6.42 23.38
N GLU A 182 -12.63 -6.26 24.15
CA GLU A 182 -12.63 -6.51 25.58
C GLU A 182 -13.38 -5.41 26.35
N ASN A 183 -13.28 -4.20 25.85
CA ASN A 183 -13.99 -2.99 26.25
C ASN A 183 -13.90 -1.96 25.10
N ASP A 184 -14.37 -0.74 25.34
CA ASP A 184 -14.43 0.29 24.30
C ASP A 184 -13.06 0.65 23.67
N ARG A 185 -11.97 0.43 24.43
CA ARG A 185 -10.62 0.82 23.99
C ARG A 185 -9.65 -0.37 23.83
N THR A 186 -10.02 -1.55 24.23
CA THR A 186 -9.12 -2.71 24.19
C THR A 186 -9.60 -3.74 23.19
N LEU A 187 -8.75 -3.97 22.19
CA LEU A 187 -8.97 -4.98 21.17
C LEU A 187 -7.94 -6.09 21.34
N ARG A 188 -8.41 -7.33 21.52
CA ARG A 188 -7.56 -8.52 21.56
C ARG A 188 -7.65 -9.26 20.22
N ILE A 189 -6.48 -9.55 19.64
CA ILE A 189 -6.34 -10.29 18.38
C ILE A 189 -5.59 -11.59 18.66
N GLU A 190 -6.17 -12.72 18.30
CA GLU A 190 -5.57 -14.05 18.41
C GLU A 190 -5.25 -14.61 17.03
N LEU A 191 -4.05 -15.20 16.90
CA LEU A 191 -3.54 -15.74 15.65
C LEU A 191 -3.30 -17.26 15.77
N ASP A 192 -3.45 -17.99 14.68
CA ASP A 192 -3.14 -19.42 14.60
C ASP A 192 -1.62 -19.68 14.63
N LYS A 193 -0.82 -18.72 14.15
CA LYS A 193 0.64 -18.79 14.11
C LYS A 193 1.26 -17.50 14.64
N PRO A 194 2.49 -17.56 15.22
CA PRO A 194 3.23 -16.36 15.59
C PRO A 194 3.46 -15.47 14.35
N THR A 195 3.05 -14.20 14.45
CA THR A 195 3.16 -13.21 13.36
C THR A 195 3.74 -11.91 13.95
N PRO A 196 5.07 -11.80 14.08
CA PRO A 196 5.72 -10.64 14.70
C PRO A 196 5.52 -9.34 13.94
N TYR A 197 5.18 -9.40 12.67
CA TYR A 197 4.92 -8.28 11.76
C TYR A 197 3.41 -7.97 11.62
N LEU A 198 2.59 -8.37 12.58
CA LEU A 198 1.16 -8.08 12.56
C LEU A 198 0.86 -6.57 12.45
N PRO A 199 1.54 -5.67 13.20
CA PRO A 199 1.27 -4.23 13.09
C PRO A 199 1.44 -3.68 11.67
N GLU A 200 2.42 -4.17 10.91
CA GLU A 200 2.64 -3.79 9.52
C GLU A 200 1.48 -4.23 8.63
N MET A 201 0.96 -5.43 8.86
CA MET A 201 -0.17 -5.95 8.10
C MET A 201 -1.48 -5.22 8.41
N LEU A 202 -1.63 -4.69 9.63
CA LEU A 202 -2.85 -4.00 10.06
C LEU A 202 -3.04 -2.61 9.43
N ALA A 203 -2.01 -2.06 8.79
CA ALA A 203 -2.13 -0.83 8.00
C ALA A 203 -2.82 -1.03 6.64
N HIS A 204 -3.19 -2.27 6.29
CA HIS A 204 -3.90 -2.56 5.04
C HIS A 204 -5.30 -1.94 5.02
N ILE A 205 -5.63 -1.27 3.91
CA ILE A 205 -6.87 -0.49 3.79
C ILE A 205 -8.15 -1.31 4.01
N SER A 206 -8.16 -2.60 3.71
CA SER A 206 -9.34 -3.46 3.94
C SER A 206 -9.67 -3.70 5.41
N LEU A 207 -8.76 -3.37 6.33
CA LEU A 207 -8.89 -3.61 7.77
C LEU A 207 -9.33 -2.37 8.55
N VAL A 208 -9.52 -1.24 7.89
CA VAL A 208 -10.05 -0.02 8.53
C VAL A 208 -11.45 -0.27 9.07
N PRO A 209 -11.83 0.34 10.20
CA PRO A 209 -13.19 0.21 10.70
C PRO A 209 -14.19 0.83 9.72
N GLN A 210 -15.35 0.22 9.64
CA GLN A 210 -16.50 0.70 8.85
C GLN A 210 -17.62 1.13 9.81
N TYR A 211 -18.28 2.23 9.49
CA TYR A 211 -19.45 2.66 10.25
C TYR A 211 -20.57 1.62 10.11
N SER A 212 -21.41 1.49 11.13
CA SER A 212 -22.43 0.45 11.19
C SER A 212 -23.51 0.54 10.11
N ASP A 213 -23.74 1.73 9.57
CA ASP A 213 -24.60 1.95 8.40
C ASP A 213 -23.71 2.02 7.14
N PRO A 214 -23.72 0.97 6.30
CA PRO A 214 -22.87 0.91 5.12
C PRO A 214 -23.25 1.93 4.03
N ASP A 215 -24.48 2.44 4.05
CA ASP A 215 -24.96 3.44 3.10
C ASP A 215 -24.61 4.88 3.55
N SER A 216 -24.03 5.01 4.74
CA SER A 216 -23.64 6.30 5.30
C SER A 216 -22.23 6.70 4.87
N PRO A 217 -22.01 7.96 4.45
CA PRO A 217 -20.67 8.47 4.10
C PRO A 217 -19.81 8.78 5.34
N VAL A 218 -20.08 8.15 6.47
CA VAL A 218 -19.38 8.38 7.74
C VAL A 218 -18.03 7.66 7.71
N THR A 219 -16.98 8.40 8.00
CA THR A 219 -15.59 7.97 7.94
C THR A 219 -14.85 8.30 9.25
N ASN A 220 -13.60 7.87 9.41
CA ASN A 220 -12.83 8.11 10.63
C ASN A 220 -11.45 8.70 10.37
N GLY A 221 -11.12 9.06 9.13
CA GLY A 221 -9.83 9.60 8.72
C GLY A 221 -9.73 11.12 8.84
N ALA A 222 -8.66 11.67 8.25
CA ALA A 222 -8.35 13.08 8.30
C ALA A 222 -9.38 13.95 7.59
N TYR A 223 -10.05 13.40 6.60
CA TYR A 223 -11.04 14.09 5.78
C TYR A 223 -12.37 13.34 5.76
N MET A 224 -13.42 14.08 5.38
CA MET A 224 -14.76 13.56 5.12
C MET A 224 -15.27 14.08 3.79
N ILE A 225 -16.23 13.38 3.19
CA ILE A 225 -16.81 13.75 1.90
C ILE A 225 -17.67 15.00 2.09
N GLU A 226 -17.34 16.08 1.38
CA GLU A 226 -18.15 17.30 1.30
C GLU A 226 -19.17 17.19 0.17
N SER A 227 -18.70 16.75 -1.01
CA SER A 227 -19.55 16.49 -2.17
C SER A 227 -18.87 15.55 -3.15
N GLU A 228 -19.66 14.84 -3.94
CA GLU A 228 -19.17 13.95 -4.99
C GLU A 228 -20.00 14.05 -6.26
N SER A 229 -19.34 13.84 -7.39
CA SER A 229 -19.93 13.69 -8.70
C SER A 229 -19.05 12.81 -9.58
N VAL A 230 -19.49 12.43 -10.75
CA VAL A 230 -18.67 11.70 -11.73
C VAL A 230 -17.44 12.49 -12.22
N LYS A 231 -17.40 13.80 -11.95
CA LYS A 231 -16.33 14.70 -12.42
C LYS A 231 -15.42 15.22 -11.32
N SER A 232 -15.81 15.07 -10.05
CA SER A 232 -15.02 15.58 -8.92
C SER A 232 -15.48 15.00 -7.60
N ILE A 233 -14.52 14.84 -6.68
CA ILE A 233 -14.78 14.54 -5.30
C ILE A 233 -14.13 15.64 -4.48
N HIS A 234 -14.89 16.25 -3.60
CA HIS A 234 -14.43 17.30 -2.69
C HIS A 234 -14.46 16.76 -1.27
N LEU A 235 -13.32 16.81 -0.63
CA LEU A 235 -13.16 16.43 0.76
C LEU A 235 -12.90 17.68 1.59
N THR A 236 -13.47 17.71 2.78
CA THR A 236 -13.18 18.71 3.81
C THR A 236 -12.58 18.06 5.03
N LYS A 237 -11.78 18.82 5.78
CA LYS A 237 -11.14 18.37 7.00
C LYS A 237 -12.19 17.84 8.00
N ASN A 238 -11.93 16.64 8.55
CA ASN A 238 -12.78 16.04 9.56
C ASN A 238 -12.55 16.71 10.94
N PRO A 239 -13.54 17.43 11.50
CA PRO A 239 -13.36 18.15 12.77
C PRO A 239 -13.22 17.21 13.96
N TYR A 240 -13.58 15.93 13.84
CA TYR A 240 -13.50 14.92 14.87
C TYR A 240 -12.26 14.03 14.78
N TYR A 241 -11.43 14.20 13.71
CA TYR A 241 -10.20 13.43 13.58
C TYR A 241 -9.24 13.73 14.75
N TRP A 242 -8.67 12.69 15.35
CA TRP A 242 -7.84 12.82 16.54
C TRP A 242 -6.57 13.67 16.32
N GLN A 243 -6.00 13.69 15.09
CA GLN A 243 -4.87 14.53 14.70
C GLN A 243 -5.28 15.75 13.86
N LYS A 244 -6.49 16.23 13.95
CA LYS A 244 -6.99 17.33 13.11
C LYS A 244 -6.10 18.56 13.06
N ASN A 245 -5.37 18.86 14.14
CA ASN A 245 -4.47 20.01 14.21
C ASN A 245 -3.19 19.82 13.37
N ASN A 246 -2.86 18.58 12.99
CA ASN A 246 -1.69 18.23 12.17
C ASN A 246 -2.06 18.04 10.70
N VAL A 247 -3.34 18.14 10.33
CA VAL A 247 -3.80 18.04 8.95
C VAL A 247 -3.49 19.36 8.22
N ALA A 248 -2.61 19.29 7.21
CA ALA A 248 -2.03 20.47 6.57
C ALA A 248 -3.01 21.22 5.65
N PHE A 249 -3.88 20.50 4.96
CA PHE A 249 -4.82 21.08 3.99
C PHE A 249 -6.23 21.09 4.55
N GLU A 250 -6.97 22.17 4.31
CA GLU A 250 -8.37 22.26 4.72
C GLU A 250 -9.29 21.47 3.80
N ARG A 251 -8.89 21.33 2.51
CA ARG A 251 -9.65 20.64 1.48
C ARG A 251 -8.74 19.78 0.61
N VAL A 252 -9.30 18.70 0.08
CA VAL A 252 -8.70 17.87 -0.96
C VAL A 252 -9.70 17.74 -2.09
N GLU A 253 -9.24 17.96 -3.32
CA GLU A 253 -10.03 17.74 -4.53
C GLU A 253 -9.43 16.60 -5.35
N TYR A 254 -10.27 15.66 -5.72
CA TYR A 254 -9.96 14.61 -6.68
C TYR A 254 -10.66 14.94 -8.00
N LEU A 255 -9.87 15.07 -9.06
CA LEU A 255 -10.36 15.44 -10.40
C LEU A 255 -9.91 14.40 -11.44
N PRO A 256 -10.67 14.21 -12.55
CA PRO A 256 -10.23 13.34 -13.62
C PRO A 256 -8.88 13.78 -14.18
N PHE A 257 -7.98 12.83 -14.39
CA PHE A 257 -6.67 13.11 -14.98
C PHE A 257 -6.80 13.58 -16.44
N ILE A 258 -6.15 14.70 -16.75
CA ILE A 258 -6.02 15.22 -18.11
C ILE A 258 -4.54 15.52 -18.35
N ALA A 259 -3.90 14.72 -19.22
CA ALA A 259 -2.45 14.80 -19.46
C ALA A 259 -1.96 16.20 -19.88
N THR A 260 -2.76 16.93 -20.68
CA THR A 260 -2.44 18.31 -21.13
C THR A 260 -2.57 19.37 -20.05
N LYS A 261 -3.07 18.99 -18.85
CA LYS A 261 -3.28 19.86 -17.70
C LYS A 261 -2.58 19.34 -16.45
N LEU A 262 -1.41 18.76 -16.63
CA LEU A 262 -0.64 18.17 -15.52
C LEU A 262 -0.37 19.19 -14.40
N SER A 263 -0.15 20.44 -14.75
CA SER A 263 0.06 21.55 -13.78
C SER A 263 -1.13 21.86 -12.87
N ASP A 264 -2.33 21.35 -13.19
CA ASP A 264 -3.53 21.57 -12.38
C ASP A 264 -3.55 20.64 -11.15
N PHE A 265 -2.65 19.66 -11.10
CA PHE A 265 -2.58 18.66 -10.04
C PHE A 265 -1.33 18.82 -9.17
N ASP A 266 -1.49 18.58 -7.88
CA ASP A 266 -0.39 18.46 -6.94
C ASP A 266 0.16 17.04 -6.87
N VAL A 267 -0.73 16.05 -7.00
CA VAL A 267 -0.41 14.63 -6.95
C VAL A 267 -1.12 13.90 -8.09
N VAL A 268 -0.34 13.16 -8.85
CA VAL A 268 -0.82 12.22 -9.87
C VAL A 268 -0.21 10.85 -9.60
N VAL A 269 -0.94 9.78 -9.94
CA VAL A 269 -0.51 8.39 -9.72
C VAL A 269 -0.56 7.65 -11.05
N ASP A 270 0.40 6.74 -11.27
CA ASP A 270 0.48 5.89 -12.46
C ASP A 270 0.48 6.65 -13.79
N VAL A 271 1.15 7.80 -13.82
CA VAL A 271 1.32 8.56 -15.06
C VAL A 271 2.44 7.93 -15.87
N PRO A 272 2.18 7.52 -17.12
CA PRO A 272 3.18 6.86 -17.97
C PRO A 272 4.28 7.80 -18.47
N GLU A 273 4.08 9.12 -18.36
CA GLU A 273 4.97 10.14 -18.90
C GLU A 273 6.08 10.51 -17.90
N VAL A 274 7.33 10.55 -18.38
CA VAL A 274 8.44 11.18 -17.67
C VAL A 274 8.45 12.67 -18.02
N ASN A 275 8.08 13.50 -17.05
CA ASN A 275 8.17 14.95 -17.17
C ASN A 275 9.21 15.47 -16.17
N ALA A 276 10.10 16.37 -16.61
CA ALA A 276 11.15 16.96 -15.79
C ALA A 276 10.61 17.76 -14.59
N ASP A 277 9.35 18.21 -14.67
CA ASP A 277 8.68 18.96 -13.61
C ASP A 277 8.04 18.05 -12.53
N LEU A 278 8.05 16.73 -12.74
CA LEU A 278 7.51 15.75 -11.80
C LEU A 278 8.60 15.17 -10.91
N GLN A 279 8.35 15.14 -9.61
CA GLN A 279 9.11 14.33 -8.68
C GLN A 279 8.52 12.92 -8.64
N HIS A 280 9.29 11.93 -9.12
CA HIS A 280 8.88 10.54 -9.17
C HIS A 280 9.21 9.81 -7.88
N PHE A 281 8.23 9.09 -7.34
CA PHE A 281 8.40 8.19 -6.19
C PHE A 281 8.14 6.76 -6.66
N PRO A 282 9.16 5.89 -6.73
CA PRO A 282 8.96 4.51 -7.15
C PRO A 282 8.11 3.76 -6.12
N GLN A 283 7.12 3.04 -6.60
CA GLN A 283 6.36 2.11 -5.77
C GLN A 283 7.19 0.85 -5.51
N LEU A 284 7.08 0.26 -4.33
CA LEU A 284 7.65 -1.04 -4.01
C LEU A 284 6.75 -2.16 -4.58
N CYS A 285 6.53 -2.10 -5.89
CA CYS A 285 5.66 -3.00 -6.64
C CYS A 285 6.42 -3.58 -7.83
N GLY A 286 6.21 -4.86 -8.14
CA GLY A 286 6.76 -5.52 -9.32
C GLY A 286 5.65 -5.87 -10.30
N TYR A 287 5.83 -5.52 -11.58
CA TYR A 287 5.02 -6.02 -12.69
C TYR A 287 5.71 -7.24 -13.30
N PHE A 288 4.99 -8.33 -13.50
CA PHE A 288 5.55 -9.56 -14.04
C PHE A 288 4.51 -10.39 -14.80
N TYR A 289 4.99 -11.24 -15.73
CA TYR A 289 4.18 -12.27 -16.34
C TYR A 289 4.31 -13.57 -15.55
N GLU A 290 3.20 -14.28 -15.36
CA GLU A 290 3.17 -15.58 -14.70
C GLU A 290 2.83 -16.69 -15.70
N PHE A 291 3.60 -17.77 -15.71
CA PHE A 291 3.31 -18.94 -16.49
C PHE A 291 2.21 -19.79 -15.81
N ASN A 292 1.19 -20.19 -16.57
CA ASN A 292 0.25 -21.20 -16.11
C ASN A 292 0.89 -22.59 -16.14
N LEU A 293 1.43 -23.03 -15.02
CA LEU A 293 2.15 -24.31 -14.93
C LEU A 293 1.26 -25.55 -15.18
N LYS A 294 -0.05 -25.39 -15.28
CA LYS A 294 -0.98 -26.45 -15.68
C LYS A 294 -1.05 -26.62 -17.20
N ASP A 295 -0.59 -25.63 -17.96
CA ASP A 295 -0.49 -25.74 -19.41
C ASP A 295 0.75 -26.59 -19.78
N PRO A 296 0.55 -27.74 -20.46
CA PRO A 296 1.65 -28.63 -20.83
C PRO A 296 2.70 -27.97 -21.74
N LYS A 297 2.34 -26.91 -22.47
CA LYS A 297 3.24 -26.17 -23.35
C LYS A 297 4.37 -25.48 -22.58
N VAL A 298 4.11 -25.03 -21.37
CA VAL A 298 5.06 -24.31 -20.49
C VAL A 298 5.38 -25.08 -19.21
N ALA A 299 5.02 -26.35 -19.11
CA ALA A 299 5.29 -27.19 -17.93
C ALA A 299 6.81 -27.38 -17.70
N LYS A 300 7.61 -27.46 -18.75
CA LYS A 300 9.06 -27.62 -18.65
C LYS A 300 9.75 -26.31 -18.30
N ALA A 301 10.64 -26.37 -17.31
CA ALA A 301 11.41 -25.19 -16.86
C ALA A 301 12.26 -24.57 -17.98
N ASP A 302 12.88 -25.41 -18.84
CA ASP A 302 13.74 -24.94 -19.92
C ASP A 302 12.97 -24.15 -20.98
N VAL A 303 11.72 -24.52 -21.27
CA VAL A 303 10.84 -23.77 -22.18
C VAL A 303 10.52 -22.40 -21.56
N ARG A 304 10.18 -22.34 -20.27
CA ARG A 304 9.92 -21.07 -19.58
C ARG A 304 11.15 -20.16 -19.54
N LYS A 305 12.35 -20.72 -19.27
CA LYS A 305 13.60 -19.98 -19.29
C LYS A 305 13.90 -19.40 -20.68
N ALA A 306 13.70 -20.19 -21.72
CA ALA A 306 13.87 -19.75 -23.10
C ALA A 306 12.94 -18.58 -23.44
N ILE A 307 11.63 -18.72 -23.14
CA ILE A 307 10.65 -17.66 -23.38
C ILE A 307 11.04 -16.37 -22.62
N ALA A 308 11.36 -16.48 -21.33
CA ALA A 308 11.78 -15.34 -20.52
C ALA A 308 13.04 -14.66 -21.05
N SER A 309 13.97 -15.41 -21.67
CA SER A 309 15.20 -14.86 -22.27
C SER A 309 14.95 -14.11 -23.57
N LEU A 310 13.85 -14.38 -24.26
CA LEU A 310 13.47 -13.69 -25.51
C LEU A 310 12.73 -12.38 -25.25
N VAL A 311 12.19 -12.19 -24.05
CA VAL A 311 11.47 -10.96 -23.69
C VAL A 311 12.48 -9.90 -23.25
N SER A 312 12.58 -8.82 -24.02
CA SER A 312 13.45 -7.68 -23.65
C SER A 312 12.69 -6.74 -22.70
N VAL A 313 12.80 -6.98 -21.40
CA VAL A 313 12.19 -6.13 -20.36
C VAL A 313 12.64 -4.67 -20.50
N THR A 314 13.92 -4.44 -20.83
CA THR A 314 14.46 -3.08 -21.04
C THR A 314 13.76 -2.36 -22.20
N ASN A 315 13.52 -3.05 -23.32
CA ASN A 315 12.84 -2.43 -24.47
C ASN A 315 11.36 -2.13 -24.13
N ILE A 316 10.67 -3.03 -23.43
CA ILE A 316 9.29 -2.80 -22.98
C ILE A 316 9.24 -1.56 -22.09
N VAL A 317 10.09 -1.50 -21.06
CA VAL A 317 10.12 -0.37 -20.13
C VAL A 317 10.41 0.93 -20.85
N ASN A 318 11.44 0.98 -21.69
CA ASN A 318 11.85 2.23 -22.37
C ASN A 318 10.79 2.74 -23.36
N ASN A 319 10.05 1.85 -23.98
CA ASN A 319 9.08 2.23 -25.01
C ASN A 319 7.67 2.49 -24.46
N GLU A 320 7.24 1.68 -23.46
CA GLU A 320 5.85 1.65 -23.01
C GLU A 320 5.66 2.23 -21.60
N ILE A 321 6.69 2.09 -20.73
CA ILE A 321 6.58 2.49 -19.32
C ILE A 321 7.87 3.20 -18.88
N PRO A 322 8.20 4.36 -19.43
CA PRO A 322 9.50 5.01 -19.17
C PRO A 322 9.74 5.40 -17.70
N ALA A 323 8.69 5.47 -16.88
CA ALA A 323 8.80 5.72 -15.43
C ALA A 323 9.12 4.46 -14.61
N ALA A 324 9.05 3.26 -15.20
CA ALA A 324 9.37 2.01 -14.53
C ALA A 324 10.88 1.70 -14.57
N ILE A 325 11.31 0.80 -13.68
CA ILE A 325 12.70 0.33 -13.59
C ILE A 325 12.76 -1.11 -14.11
N PRO A 326 13.50 -1.41 -15.20
CA PRO A 326 13.69 -2.77 -15.67
C PRO A 326 14.32 -3.63 -14.58
N SER A 327 13.78 -4.83 -14.33
CA SER A 327 14.27 -5.69 -13.27
C SER A 327 14.35 -7.15 -13.71
N SER A 328 15.44 -7.81 -13.35
CA SER A 328 15.62 -9.27 -13.42
C SER A 328 15.23 -9.95 -12.10
N TYR A 329 14.74 -9.20 -11.15
CA TYR A 329 14.31 -9.71 -9.84
C TYR A 329 12.80 -9.77 -9.76
N PHE A 330 12.29 -10.76 -9.07
CA PHE A 330 10.85 -10.85 -8.78
C PHE A 330 10.38 -9.77 -7.80
N LEU A 331 11.20 -9.49 -6.79
CA LEU A 331 10.96 -8.39 -5.84
C LEU A 331 11.69 -7.12 -6.26
N PRO A 332 11.16 -5.94 -5.97
CA PRO A 332 11.91 -4.70 -6.08
C PRO A 332 13.26 -4.79 -5.37
N LYS A 333 14.32 -4.27 -6.01
CA LYS A 333 15.70 -4.37 -5.50
C LYS A 333 15.86 -3.86 -4.06
N ALA A 334 15.11 -2.83 -3.69
CA ALA A 334 15.11 -2.28 -2.33
C ALA A 334 14.61 -3.28 -1.27
N MET A 335 13.89 -4.34 -1.67
CA MET A 335 13.37 -5.38 -0.78
C MET A 335 14.26 -6.63 -0.67
N LEU A 336 15.37 -6.68 -1.40
CA LEU A 336 16.19 -7.90 -1.52
C LEU A 336 17.22 -8.08 -0.40
N ASN A 337 17.39 -7.14 0.52
CA ASN A 337 18.32 -7.24 1.67
C ASN A 337 19.70 -7.82 1.31
N GLY A 338 20.22 -7.50 0.11
CA GLY A 338 21.50 -8.01 -0.38
C GLY A 338 21.47 -9.46 -0.87
N GLN A 339 20.32 -10.12 -0.90
CA GLN A 339 20.19 -11.44 -1.52
C GLN A 339 20.16 -11.27 -3.04
N ASP A 340 21.15 -11.83 -3.72
CA ASP A 340 21.17 -11.88 -5.19
C ASP A 340 20.43 -13.13 -5.67
N SER A 341 19.12 -12.97 -5.94
CA SER A 341 18.27 -13.99 -6.57
C SER A 341 17.98 -13.65 -8.03
N ARG A 342 18.92 -12.93 -8.66
CA ARG A 342 18.79 -12.49 -10.05
C ARG A 342 18.65 -13.68 -10.97
N TRP A 343 17.70 -13.58 -11.89
CA TRP A 343 17.56 -14.53 -12.98
C TRP A 343 18.59 -14.21 -14.08
N GLU A 344 19.33 -15.24 -14.54
CA GLU A 344 20.32 -15.09 -15.61
C GLU A 344 19.72 -15.58 -16.93
N PRO A 345 19.81 -14.80 -18.03
CA PRO A 345 19.38 -15.20 -19.35
C PRO A 345 20.13 -16.43 -19.85
N VAL A 346 19.43 -17.23 -20.65
CA VAL A 346 19.97 -18.44 -21.29
C VAL A 346 19.95 -18.32 -22.81
N VAL A 347 20.66 -19.19 -23.52
CA VAL A 347 20.57 -19.26 -24.98
C VAL A 347 19.26 -19.92 -25.38
N ALA A 348 18.26 -19.07 -25.67
CA ALA A 348 16.87 -19.49 -25.87
C ALA A 348 16.71 -20.50 -27.01
N GLU A 349 17.36 -20.26 -28.15
CA GLU A 349 17.26 -21.12 -29.34
C GLU A 349 17.70 -22.55 -29.03
N GLN A 350 18.77 -22.74 -28.24
CA GLN A 350 19.25 -24.06 -27.85
C GLN A 350 18.22 -24.82 -27.00
N LEU A 351 17.61 -24.14 -26.01
CA LEU A 351 16.62 -24.77 -25.16
C LEU A 351 15.32 -25.06 -25.89
N LEU A 352 14.90 -24.19 -26.81
CA LEU A 352 13.73 -24.43 -27.65
C LEU A 352 13.94 -25.62 -28.58
N ALA A 353 15.10 -25.68 -29.25
CA ALA A 353 15.44 -26.82 -30.15
C ALA A 353 15.50 -28.17 -29.40
N GLN A 354 16.10 -28.19 -28.20
CA GLN A 354 16.10 -29.39 -27.34
C GLN A 354 14.68 -29.85 -26.98
N ASN A 355 13.71 -28.95 -26.95
CA ASN A 355 12.30 -29.22 -26.70
C ASN A 355 11.46 -29.38 -27.98
N LYS A 356 12.12 -29.49 -29.15
CA LYS A 356 11.48 -29.66 -30.48
C LYS A 356 10.57 -28.49 -30.84
N ILE A 357 10.93 -27.30 -30.43
CA ILE A 357 10.25 -26.03 -30.76
C ILE A 357 11.15 -25.33 -31.78
N ASP A 358 10.69 -25.15 -32.99
CA ASP A 358 11.38 -24.58 -34.13
C ASP A 358 10.39 -23.91 -35.10
N GLU A 359 10.86 -23.38 -36.23
CA GLU A 359 9.99 -22.72 -37.22
C GLU A 359 8.91 -23.68 -37.79
N LYS A 360 9.16 -24.98 -37.85
CA LYS A 360 8.20 -25.98 -38.34
C LYS A 360 7.21 -26.39 -37.26
N HIS A 361 7.61 -26.27 -36.00
CA HIS A 361 6.83 -26.65 -34.82
C HIS A 361 6.82 -25.49 -33.84
N PRO A 362 6.18 -24.36 -34.19
CA PRO A 362 6.18 -23.16 -33.34
C PRO A 362 5.36 -23.36 -32.06
N LEU A 363 5.82 -22.75 -30.99
CA LEU A 363 5.09 -22.70 -29.74
C LEU A 363 4.06 -21.55 -29.78
N HIS A 364 2.77 -21.88 -29.77
CA HIS A 364 1.70 -20.89 -29.66
C HIS A 364 1.28 -20.71 -28.22
N LEU A 365 1.41 -19.49 -27.71
CA LEU A 365 1.04 -19.10 -26.36
C LEU A 365 -0.11 -18.10 -26.40
N ASN A 366 -0.97 -18.16 -25.39
CA ASN A 366 -1.99 -17.14 -25.14
C ASN A 366 -1.54 -16.30 -23.95
N VAL A 367 -1.49 -14.99 -24.12
CA VAL A 367 -1.24 -14.04 -23.03
C VAL A 367 -2.59 -13.50 -22.56
N LEU A 368 -2.85 -13.64 -21.28
CA LEU A 368 -4.02 -13.04 -20.63
C LEU A 368 -3.59 -11.76 -19.91
N TYR A 369 -4.24 -10.67 -20.23
CA TYR A 369 -4.04 -9.37 -19.62
C TYR A 369 -5.38 -8.70 -19.38
N ASP A 370 -5.45 -7.69 -18.51
CA ASP A 370 -6.63 -6.86 -18.38
C ASP A 370 -6.62 -5.75 -19.46
N ASP A 371 -7.74 -5.06 -19.63
CA ASP A 371 -7.93 -4.04 -20.66
C ASP A 371 -7.43 -2.63 -20.24
N ALA A 372 -6.65 -2.55 -19.15
CA ALA A 372 -6.03 -1.27 -18.80
C ALA A 372 -5.05 -0.82 -19.90
N PRO A 373 -5.03 0.48 -20.25
CA PRO A 373 -4.21 0.99 -21.36
C PRO A 373 -2.74 0.59 -21.27
N LEU A 374 -2.18 0.53 -20.06
CA LEU A 374 -0.80 0.09 -19.80
C LEU A 374 -0.59 -1.37 -20.26
N HIS A 375 -1.53 -2.26 -19.93
CA HIS A 375 -1.40 -3.68 -20.22
C HIS A 375 -1.67 -4.02 -21.70
N VAL A 376 -2.42 -3.18 -22.39
CA VAL A 376 -2.67 -3.35 -23.84
C VAL A 376 -1.41 -3.03 -24.65
N ASN A 377 -0.57 -2.12 -24.16
CA ASN A 377 0.63 -1.66 -24.86
C ASN A 377 1.86 -2.54 -24.61
N ILE A 378 1.87 -3.31 -23.53
CA ILE A 378 2.93 -4.26 -23.19
C ILE A 378 2.69 -5.62 -23.86
#